data_bfe205f6c382757f60b9f8f652c66908
#
_entry.id   bfe205f6c382757f60b9f8f652c66908
#
_cell.length_a   1.000
_cell.length_b   1.000
_cell.length_c   1.000
_cell.angle_alpha   90.00
_cell.angle_beta   90.00
_cell.angle_gamma   90.00
#
_symmetry.space_group_name_H-M   'P 1'
#
loop_
_entity.id
_entity.type
_entity.pdbx_description
1 polymer ?
#
loop_
_entity_poly.entity_id
_entity_poly.type
_entity_poly.pdbx_seq_one_letter_code
_entity_poly.pdbx_strand_id
1 'polypeptide(L)'
;MTLRYLFVDFNSYFASVEQYDEPALIGRPVAVIPVDTDSTCCLAASYEAKALGIKTGTGVREALQRCPDLVLRLARPARYIALHHELMALIGDCIPHETPSSVDEVACRLLANECQPEQARAIAGRIKQALRDHGYSPAIRCSIGIAANRF
;
A
#
# COMPACT_ATOMS: atom_id res chain seq x y z
N MET A 1 -15.40 0.27 -24.63
CA MET A 1 -15.45 -0.67 -23.47
C MET A 1 -15.94 0.08 -22.25
N THR A 2 -16.95 -0.45 -21.58
CA THR A 2 -17.51 0.16 -20.37
C THR A 2 -16.66 -0.22 -19.16
N LEU A 3 -16.16 0.76 -18.44
CA LEU A 3 -15.41 0.55 -17.20
C LEU A 3 -16.40 0.16 -16.08
N ARG A 4 -16.04 -0.80 -15.25
CA ARG A 4 -16.92 -1.30 -14.20
C ARG A 4 -16.29 -1.30 -12.82
N TYR A 5 -14.96 -1.38 -12.74
CA TYR A 5 -14.25 -1.51 -11.48
C TYR A 5 -13.09 -0.54 -11.37
N LEU A 6 -12.89 -0.09 -10.16
CA LEU A 6 -11.72 0.66 -9.76
C LEU A 6 -11.04 -0.17 -8.68
N PHE A 7 -9.76 -0.46 -8.88
CA PHE A 7 -8.97 -1.27 -7.96
C PHE A 7 -7.98 -0.38 -7.22
N VAL A 8 -8.02 -0.43 -5.91
CA VAL A 8 -7.08 0.31 -5.06
C VAL A 8 -6.13 -0.69 -4.42
N ASP A 9 -4.83 -0.46 -4.59
CA ASP A 9 -3.77 -1.29 -4.05
C ASP A 9 -2.78 -0.39 -3.31
N PHE A 10 -2.62 -0.60 -2.00
CA PHE A 10 -1.67 0.16 -1.20
C PHE A 10 -0.27 -0.41 -1.38
N ASN A 11 0.63 0.43 -1.88
CA ASN A 11 1.96 0.02 -2.31
C ASN A 11 2.87 -0.25 -1.13
N SER A 12 3.60 -1.38 -1.16
CA SER A 12 4.57 -1.74 -0.11
C SER A 12 3.97 -1.57 1.28
N TYR A 13 2.77 -2.09 1.49
CA TYR A 13 1.88 -1.68 2.58
C TYR A 13 2.53 -1.77 3.96
N PHE A 14 3.11 -2.92 4.33
CA PHE A 14 3.69 -3.08 5.66
C PHE A 14 4.84 -2.10 5.90
N ALA A 15 5.73 -1.96 4.93
CA ALA A 15 6.84 -1.02 5.03
C ALA A 15 6.35 0.44 5.06
N SER A 16 5.30 0.74 4.30
CA SER A 16 4.69 2.08 4.30
C SER A 16 4.05 2.41 5.65
N VAL A 17 3.44 1.44 6.31
CA VAL A 17 2.89 1.63 7.66
C VAL A 17 4.00 1.95 8.66
N GLU A 18 5.16 1.27 8.56
CA GLU A 18 6.30 1.57 9.42
C GLU A 18 6.80 2.98 9.20
N GLN A 19 6.86 3.44 7.95
CA GLN A 19 7.24 4.80 7.61
C GLN A 19 6.20 5.83 8.09
N TYR A 20 4.92 5.46 8.07
CA TYR A 20 3.85 6.32 8.56
C TYR A 20 3.94 6.52 10.07
N ASP A 21 4.17 5.44 10.82
CA ASP A 21 4.29 5.50 12.28
C ASP A 21 5.61 6.12 12.74
N GLU A 22 6.67 6.01 11.93
CA GLU A 22 7.98 6.64 12.18
C GLU A 22 8.35 7.52 10.98
N PRO A 23 7.90 8.78 10.93
CA PRO A 23 8.15 9.66 9.78
C PRO A 23 9.63 9.86 9.42
N ALA A 24 10.54 9.66 10.37
CA ALA A 24 11.98 9.70 10.10
C ALA A 24 12.44 8.62 9.11
N LEU A 25 11.64 7.57 8.91
CA LEU A 25 11.93 6.49 7.96
C LEU A 25 11.45 6.79 6.54
N ILE A 26 10.66 7.84 6.34
CA ILE A 26 10.20 8.24 5.01
C ILE A 26 11.42 8.61 4.16
N GLY A 27 11.53 8.02 2.98
CA GLY A 27 12.67 8.22 2.08
C GLY A 27 13.85 7.31 2.36
N ARG A 28 13.79 6.47 3.39
CA ARG A 28 14.85 5.53 3.74
C ARG A 28 14.51 4.10 3.33
N PRO A 29 15.53 3.27 3.00
CA PRO A 29 15.27 1.85 2.77
C PRO A 29 14.83 1.16 4.07
N VAL A 30 13.64 0.56 4.04
CA VAL A 30 13.05 -0.15 5.18
C VAL A 30 12.57 -1.52 4.70
N ALA A 31 12.81 -2.54 5.49
CA ALA A 31 12.24 -3.87 5.27
C ALA A 31 11.57 -4.37 6.54
N VAL A 32 10.46 -5.06 6.37
CA VAL A 32 9.70 -5.68 7.47
C VAL A 32 10.00 -7.16 7.50
N ILE A 33 10.32 -7.69 8.67
CA ILE A 33 10.72 -9.09 8.87
C ILE A 33 9.82 -9.75 9.91
N PRO A 34 9.60 -11.07 9.80
CA PRO A 34 8.70 -11.79 10.74
C PRO A 34 9.32 -12.03 12.11
N VAL A 35 10.64 -12.20 12.16
CA VAL A 35 11.37 -12.51 13.39
C VAL A 35 12.71 -11.77 13.41
N ASP A 36 13.21 -11.47 14.60
CA ASP A 36 14.44 -10.69 14.78
C ASP A 36 15.68 -11.60 14.62
N THR A 37 15.94 -12.00 13.38
CA THR A 37 17.10 -12.80 13.01
C THR A 37 17.47 -12.50 11.55
N ASP A 38 18.75 -12.67 11.21
CA ASP A 38 19.21 -12.48 9.84
C ASP A 38 19.04 -13.73 8.96
N SER A 39 18.53 -14.83 9.51
CA SER A 39 18.24 -16.06 8.76
C SER A 39 16.84 -16.10 8.13
N THR A 40 16.04 -15.06 8.35
CA THR A 40 14.70 -14.94 7.80
C THR A 40 14.71 -14.16 6.48
N CYS A 41 13.52 -13.98 5.89
CA CYS A 41 13.32 -13.23 4.66
C CYS A 41 12.44 -12.00 4.91
N CYS A 42 12.57 -10.99 4.03
CA CYS A 42 11.74 -9.80 4.09
C CYS A 42 10.30 -10.14 3.73
N LEU A 43 9.36 -9.69 4.54
CA LEU A 43 7.92 -9.75 4.25
C LEU A 43 7.47 -8.62 3.34
N ALA A 44 8.11 -7.46 3.48
CA ALA A 44 7.81 -6.28 2.68
C ALA A 44 9.05 -5.39 2.62
N ALA A 45 9.10 -4.53 1.62
CA ALA A 45 10.19 -3.59 1.43
C ALA A 45 9.64 -2.25 0.93
N SER A 46 10.21 -1.15 1.42
CA SER A 46 9.87 0.20 0.96
C SER A 46 10.31 0.40 -0.50
N TYR A 47 9.82 1.47 -1.12
CA TYR A 47 10.26 1.82 -2.49
C TYR A 47 11.77 1.99 -2.57
N GLU A 48 12.36 2.66 -1.56
CA GLU A 48 13.79 2.90 -1.49
C GLU A 48 14.56 1.57 -1.43
N ALA A 49 14.07 0.61 -0.67
CA ALA A 49 14.67 -0.73 -0.60
C ALA A 49 14.48 -1.49 -1.91
N LYS A 50 13.29 -1.40 -2.53
CA LYS A 50 13.02 -2.05 -3.83
C LYS A 50 13.94 -1.53 -4.92
N ALA A 51 14.27 -0.25 -4.90
CA ALA A 51 15.21 0.35 -5.86
C ALA A 51 16.61 -0.27 -5.77
N LEU A 52 16.95 -0.86 -4.62
CA LEU A 52 18.22 -1.56 -4.39
C LEU A 52 18.12 -3.06 -4.64
N GLY A 53 16.99 -3.54 -5.15
CA GLY A 53 16.74 -4.95 -5.45
C GLY A 53 16.25 -5.77 -4.25
N ILE A 54 15.85 -5.11 -3.16
CA ILE A 54 15.29 -5.76 -1.98
C ILE A 54 13.77 -5.82 -2.12
N LYS A 55 13.20 -7.02 -2.00
CA LYS A 55 11.77 -7.24 -2.19
C LYS A 55 11.25 -8.31 -1.24
N THR A 56 9.95 -8.56 -1.25
CA THR A 56 9.34 -9.67 -0.52
C THR A 56 10.02 -10.98 -0.90
N GLY A 57 10.47 -11.72 0.08
CA GLY A 57 11.18 -12.98 -0.10
C GLY A 57 12.70 -12.85 -0.13
N THR A 58 13.26 -11.66 -0.26
CA THR A 58 14.71 -11.45 -0.20
C THR A 58 15.21 -11.83 1.20
N GLY A 59 16.24 -12.67 1.28
CA GLY A 59 16.86 -13.01 2.56
C GLY A 59 17.49 -11.80 3.23
N VAL A 60 17.39 -11.72 4.55
CA VAL A 60 17.90 -10.57 5.30
C VAL A 60 19.41 -10.39 5.10
N ARG A 61 20.18 -11.47 5.06
CA ARG A 61 21.63 -11.39 4.83
C ARG A 61 21.95 -10.78 3.47
N GLU A 62 21.23 -11.22 2.42
CA GLU A 62 21.38 -10.64 1.07
C GLU A 62 20.96 -9.18 1.06
N ALA A 63 19.85 -8.85 1.72
CA ALA A 63 19.35 -7.48 1.80
C ALA A 63 20.38 -6.54 2.46
N LEU A 64 21.02 -6.98 3.54
CA LEU A 64 22.06 -6.21 4.23
C LEU A 64 23.34 -6.10 3.41
N GLN A 65 23.64 -7.07 2.55
CA GLN A 65 24.75 -6.93 1.60
C GLN A 65 24.46 -5.87 0.54
N ARG A 66 23.22 -5.79 0.07
CA ARG A 66 22.80 -4.77 -0.91
C ARG A 66 22.68 -3.39 -0.29
N CYS A 67 22.28 -3.33 0.96
CA CYS A 67 22.06 -2.07 1.68
C CYS A 67 22.48 -2.24 3.15
N PRO A 68 23.75 -1.95 3.48
CA PRO A 68 24.25 -2.13 4.86
C PRO A 68 23.52 -1.28 5.90
N ASP A 69 22.94 -0.15 5.50
CA ASP A 69 22.18 0.74 6.39
C ASP A 69 20.67 0.54 6.30
N LEU A 70 20.23 -0.60 5.76
CA LEU A 70 18.82 -0.97 5.70
C LEU A 70 18.20 -1.00 7.09
N VAL A 71 17.08 -0.29 7.25
CA VAL A 71 16.32 -0.31 8.49
C VAL A 71 15.43 -1.54 8.51
N LEU A 72 15.58 -2.40 9.52
CA LEU A 72 14.77 -3.58 9.72
C LEU A 72 13.73 -3.31 10.82
N ARG A 73 12.49 -3.72 10.56
CA ARG A 73 11.40 -3.62 11.55
C ARG A 73 10.68 -4.95 11.66
N LEU A 74 10.37 -5.36 12.88
CA LEU A 74 9.55 -6.54 13.11
C LEU A 74 8.12 -6.26 12.66
N ALA A 75 7.50 -7.25 12.02
CA ALA A 75 6.12 -7.16 11.57
C ALA A 75 5.17 -6.91 12.74
N ARG A 76 4.20 -6.02 12.54
CA ARG A 76 3.16 -5.67 13.52
C ARG A 76 1.78 -5.90 12.89
N PRO A 77 1.34 -7.17 12.76
CA PRO A 77 0.10 -7.49 12.04
C PRO A 77 -1.14 -6.77 12.59
N ALA A 78 -1.24 -6.62 13.90
CA ALA A 78 -2.38 -5.92 14.51
C ALA A 78 -2.44 -4.44 14.07
N ARG A 79 -1.28 -3.79 13.95
CA ARG A 79 -1.21 -2.40 13.47
C ARG A 79 -1.60 -2.29 12.01
N TYR A 80 -1.15 -3.22 11.18
CA TYR A 80 -1.48 -3.22 9.75
C TYR A 80 -2.98 -3.43 9.53
N ILE A 81 -3.61 -4.28 10.32
CA ILE A 81 -5.05 -4.51 10.28
C ILE A 81 -5.81 -3.28 10.77
N ALA A 82 -5.39 -2.67 11.86
CA ALA A 82 -6.05 -1.47 12.41
C ALA A 82 -6.02 -0.32 11.38
N LEU A 83 -4.87 -0.07 10.78
CA LEU A 83 -4.75 0.97 9.76
C LEU A 83 -5.53 0.63 8.50
N HIS A 84 -5.60 -0.65 8.14
CA HIS A 84 -6.43 -1.13 7.04
C HIS A 84 -7.88 -0.70 7.21
N HIS A 85 -8.45 -0.86 8.40
CA HIS A 85 -9.84 -0.45 8.65
C HIS A 85 -10.02 1.06 8.50
N GLU A 86 -9.06 1.87 8.93
CA GLU A 86 -9.12 3.33 8.74
C GLU A 86 -9.08 3.69 7.25
N LEU A 87 -8.21 3.04 6.48
CA LEU A 87 -8.06 3.29 5.05
C LEU A 87 -9.29 2.83 4.27
N MET A 88 -9.90 1.71 4.65
CA MET A 88 -11.13 1.24 4.01
C MET A 88 -12.30 2.18 4.29
N ALA A 89 -12.40 2.74 5.49
CA ALA A 89 -13.40 3.76 5.81
C ALA A 89 -13.20 5.02 4.98
N LEU A 90 -11.96 5.45 4.79
CA LEU A 90 -11.63 6.60 3.95
C LEU A 90 -12.04 6.38 2.51
N ILE A 91 -11.73 5.22 1.94
CA ILE A 91 -12.13 4.87 0.58
C ILE A 91 -13.66 4.82 0.47
N GLY A 92 -14.33 4.27 1.48
CA GLY A 92 -15.80 4.19 1.52
C GLY A 92 -16.48 5.57 1.50
N ASP A 93 -15.82 6.59 2.02
CA ASP A 93 -16.32 7.97 1.95
C ASP A 93 -16.22 8.55 0.53
N CYS A 94 -15.29 8.04 -0.28
CA CYS A 94 -15.11 8.47 -1.68
C CYS A 94 -15.98 7.65 -2.64
N ILE A 95 -16.08 6.34 -2.43
CA ILE A 95 -16.83 5.41 -3.26
C ILE A 95 -17.16 4.14 -2.45
N PRO A 96 -18.38 3.59 -2.56
CA PRO A 96 -18.69 2.29 -1.96
C PRO A 96 -17.77 1.21 -2.52
N HIS A 97 -17.27 0.33 -1.67
CA HIS A 97 -16.37 -0.74 -2.08
C HIS A 97 -16.90 -2.11 -1.67
N GLU A 98 -16.40 -3.15 -2.34
CA GLU A 98 -16.67 -4.53 -1.99
C GLU A 98 -15.83 -4.95 -0.78
N THR A 99 -16.04 -6.16 -0.28
CA THR A 99 -15.19 -6.73 0.76
C THR A 99 -13.74 -6.76 0.26
N PRO A 100 -12.79 -6.21 1.02
CA PRO A 100 -11.38 -6.19 0.58
C PRO A 100 -10.86 -7.59 0.30
N SER A 101 -10.06 -7.72 -0.77
CA SER A 101 -9.40 -8.98 -1.14
C SER A 101 -8.27 -9.32 -0.17
N SER A 102 -7.61 -8.30 0.39
CA SER A 102 -6.54 -8.43 1.36
C SER A 102 -6.42 -7.13 2.17
N VAL A 103 -5.43 -7.06 3.08
CA VAL A 103 -5.22 -5.86 3.92
C VAL A 103 -4.79 -4.63 3.10
N ASP A 104 -4.34 -4.82 1.88
CA ASP A 104 -3.82 -3.73 1.03
C ASP A 104 -4.54 -3.59 -0.32
N GLU A 105 -5.59 -4.36 -0.56
CA GLU A 105 -6.30 -4.35 -1.84
C GLU A 105 -7.82 -4.32 -1.68
N VAL A 106 -8.50 -3.52 -2.48
CA VAL A 106 -9.95 -3.49 -2.53
C VAL A 106 -10.44 -3.15 -3.94
N ALA A 107 -11.55 -3.78 -4.34
CA ALA A 107 -12.26 -3.47 -5.57
C ALA A 107 -13.46 -2.58 -5.26
N CYS A 108 -13.65 -1.55 -6.07
CA CYS A 108 -14.79 -0.64 -5.98
C CYS A 108 -15.59 -0.74 -7.26
N ARG A 109 -16.89 -0.99 -7.16
CA ARG A 109 -17.75 -1.08 -8.33
C ARG A 109 -18.17 0.30 -8.79
N LEU A 110 -17.96 0.59 -10.07
CA LEU A 110 -18.41 1.83 -10.68
C LEU A 110 -19.87 1.71 -11.10
N LEU A 111 -20.66 2.74 -10.82
CA LEU A 111 -22.10 2.77 -11.11
C LEU A 111 -22.43 3.94 -12.02
N ALA A 112 -23.41 3.74 -12.91
CA ALA A 112 -23.98 4.79 -13.77
C ALA A 112 -22.88 5.58 -14.51
N ASN A 113 -22.86 6.91 -14.34
CA ASN A 113 -21.91 7.80 -15.01
C ASN A 113 -20.45 7.59 -14.56
N GLU A 114 -20.23 6.93 -13.43
CA GLU A 114 -18.87 6.62 -12.95
C GLU A 114 -18.13 5.65 -13.89
N CYS A 115 -18.85 4.94 -14.74
CA CYS A 115 -18.26 4.04 -15.72
C CYS A 115 -17.53 4.76 -16.86
N GLN A 116 -17.62 6.07 -16.93
CA GLN A 116 -16.88 6.86 -17.91
C GLN A 116 -15.44 7.11 -17.41
N PRO A 117 -14.42 7.06 -18.30
CA PRO A 117 -13.02 7.24 -17.88
C PRO A 117 -12.76 8.50 -17.08
N GLU A 118 -13.37 9.61 -17.46
CA GLU A 118 -13.19 10.89 -16.77
C GLU A 118 -13.72 10.85 -15.34
N GLN A 119 -14.90 10.26 -15.13
CA GLN A 119 -15.50 10.13 -13.82
C GLN A 119 -14.73 9.14 -12.93
N ALA A 120 -14.28 8.03 -13.51
CA ALA A 120 -13.46 7.07 -12.78
C ALA A 120 -12.14 7.68 -12.32
N ARG A 121 -11.48 8.46 -13.18
CA ARG A 121 -10.26 9.19 -12.83
C ARG A 121 -10.51 10.24 -11.74
N ALA A 122 -11.65 10.91 -11.77
CA ALA A 122 -12.02 11.88 -10.74
C ALA A 122 -12.16 11.19 -9.37
N ILE A 123 -12.77 10.01 -9.32
CA ILE A 123 -12.88 9.23 -8.09
C ILE A 123 -11.50 8.82 -7.58
N ALA A 124 -10.64 8.32 -8.47
CA ALA A 124 -9.26 7.96 -8.12
C ALA A 124 -8.50 9.15 -7.54
N GLY A 125 -8.66 10.33 -8.15
CA GLY A 125 -8.06 11.58 -7.66
C GLY A 125 -8.57 11.97 -6.28
N ARG A 126 -9.86 11.78 -6.00
CA ARG A 126 -10.44 12.04 -4.68
C ARG A 126 -9.87 11.12 -3.61
N ILE A 127 -9.67 9.83 -3.93
CA ILE A 127 -9.06 8.87 -3.00
C ILE A 127 -7.63 9.32 -2.65
N LYS A 128 -6.84 9.65 -3.66
CA LYS A 128 -5.45 10.11 -3.44
C LYS A 128 -5.39 11.42 -2.68
N GLN A 129 -6.30 12.35 -2.97
CA GLN A 129 -6.38 13.62 -2.25
C GLN A 129 -6.78 13.39 -0.79
N ALA A 130 -7.73 12.47 -0.53
CA ALA A 130 -8.14 12.14 0.82
C ALA A 130 -7.00 11.56 1.65
N LEU A 131 -6.14 10.72 1.05
CA LEU A 131 -4.94 10.21 1.72
C LEU A 131 -4.01 11.37 2.15
N ARG A 132 -3.84 12.38 1.30
CA ARG A 132 -3.04 13.56 1.64
C ARG A 132 -3.70 14.41 2.72
N ASP A 133 -5.00 14.67 2.58
CA ASP A 133 -5.74 15.55 3.49
C ASP A 133 -5.81 14.98 4.91
N HIS A 134 -5.84 13.64 5.04
CA HIS A 134 -5.85 12.96 6.33
C HIS A 134 -4.45 12.60 6.86
N GLY A 135 -3.40 13.04 6.17
CA GLY A 135 -2.02 12.88 6.64
C GLY A 135 -1.40 11.51 6.41
N TYR A 136 -2.05 10.61 5.67
CA TYR A 136 -1.47 9.30 5.37
C TYR A 136 -0.32 9.38 4.37
N SER A 137 -0.49 10.16 3.32
CA SER A 137 0.59 10.42 2.35
C SER A 137 1.50 11.53 2.88
N PRO A 138 2.82 11.48 2.59
CA PRO A 138 3.45 10.66 1.54
C PRO A 138 3.83 9.24 1.96
N ALA A 139 3.73 8.85 3.23
CA ALA A 139 4.13 7.51 3.67
C ALA A 139 3.25 6.42 3.04
N ILE A 140 1.93 6.57 3.14
CA ILE A 140 0.96 5.62 2.60
C ILE A 140 0.54 6.09 1.21
N ARG A 141 0.80 5.27 0.21
CA ARG A 141 0.48 5.56 -1.20
C ARG A 141 -0.25 4.36 -1.82
N CYS A 142 -1.07 4.63 -2.81
CA CYS A 142 -1.79 3.58 -3.51
C CYS A 142 -1.64 3.71 -5.02
N SER A 143 -1.78 2.57 -5.70
CA SER A 143 -1.97 2.48 -7.14
C SER A 143 -3.43 2.21 -7.41
N ILE A 144 -4.01 2.90 -8.39
CA ILE A 144 -5.42 2.74 -8.73
C ILE A 144 -5.50 2.31 -10.17
N GLY A 145 -6.06 1.12 -10.39
CA GLY A 145 -6.35 0.59 -11.72
C GLY A 145 -7.83 0.69 -12.02
N ILE A 146 -8.16 0.90 -13.28
CA ILE A 146 -9.54 1.01 -13.76
C ILE A 146 -9.74 -0.04 -14.84
N ALA A 147 -10.74 -0.91 -14.69
CA ALA A 147 -10.95 -2.04 -15.59
C ALA A 147 -12.43 -2.32 -15.82
N ALA A 148 -12.71 -3.03 -16.92
CA ALA A 148 -14.06 -3.47 -17.27
C ALA A 148 -14.50 -4.70 -16.45
N ASN A 149 -13.54 -5.49 -15.97
CA ASN A 149 -13.78 -6.72 -15.22
C ASN A 149 -13.05 -6.69 -13.87
N ARG A 150 -13.49 -7.56 -12.95
CA ARG A 150 -12.94 -7.67 -11.61
C ARG A 150 -11.50 -8.22 -11.57
N PHE A 151 -11.03 -8.80 -12.65
CA PHE A 151 -9.65 -9.33 -12.73
C PHE A 151 -8.89 -8.74 -13.88
#